data_f1f4854d20f07666b87711b6c6e4e41a
#
_entry.id   f1f4854d20f07666b87711b6c6e4e41a
#
_cell.length_a   1.000
_cell.length_b   1.000
_cell.length_c   1.000
_cell.angle_alpha   90.00
_cell.angle_beta   90.00
_cell.angle_gamma   90.00
#
_symmetry.space_group_name_H-M   'P 1'
#
loop_
_entity.id
_entity.type
_entity.pdbx_description
1 polymer ?
#
loop_
_entity_poly.entity_id
_entity_poly.type
_entity_poly.pdbx_seq_one_letter_code
_entity_poly.pdbx_strand_id
1 'polypeptide(L)'
;CVLIEVGLARGLDPQDALETLFEAGLEQGWVSDGLIAQSLGQRQEFWSVREHIPEANRLVGSVSSHDISVPISLVPEFITRAGEVIAELGPMLVNCFGHLGDGNLHYNVFPETGKTRSDYLDVRDLVKGGVHDLVDELGGSLSAEHGIGRLKTADLEKYGDPAKLAAMRAIKAALDPIG
;
A
#
# COMPACT_ATOMS: atom_id res chain seq x y z
N CYS A 1 7.04 -1.33 -11.45
CA CYS A 1 8.18 -2.24 -11.22
C CYS A 1 7.86 -3.21 -10.09
N VAL A 2 8.37 -4.44 -10.17
CA VAL A 2 8.29 -5.45 -9.10
C VAL A 2 9.71 -5.78 -8.67
N LEU A 3 9.97 -5.80 -7.36
CA LEU A 3 11.20 -6.31 -6.77
C LEU A 3 10.88 -7.68 -6.17
N ILE A 4 11.62 -8.70 -6.59
CA ILE A 4 11.43 -10.07 -6.15
C ILE A 4 12.68 -10.53 -5.42
N GLU A 5 12.51 -11.09 -4.24
CA GLU A 5 13.54 -11.80 -3.50
C GLU A 5 13.03 -13.21 -3.17
N VAL A 6 13.85 -14.22 -3.43
CA VAL A 6 13.50 -15.61 -3.16
C VAL A 6 14.44 -16.21 -2.11
N GLY A 7 13.84 -16.94 -1.17
CA GLY A 7 14.57 -17.81 -0.25
C GLY A 7 14.18 -19.25 -0.54
N LEU A 8 15.15 -20.10 -0.84
CA LEU A 8 14.90 -21.49 -1.21
C LEU A 8 15.43 -22.46 -0.17
N ALA A 9 14.90 -23.69 -0.21
CA ALA A 9 15.40 -24.81 0.58
C ALA A 9 16.84 -25.16 0.19
N ARG A 10 17.58 -25.78 1.12
CA ARG A 10 18.97 -26.20 0.90
C ARG A 10 19.06 -27.10 -0.36
N GLY A 11 19.97 -26.78 -1.26
CA GLY A 11 20.22 -27.55 -2.50
C GLY A 11 19.51 -27.04 -3.75
N LEU A 12 18.72 -25.96 -3.61
CA LEU A 12 18.14 -25.24 -4.76
C LEU A 12 18.94 -23.95 -4.98
N ASP A 13 19.15 -23.58 -6.24
CA ASP A 13 19.83 -22.34 -6.61
C ASP A 13 18.81 -21.21 -6.78
N PRO A 14 18.91 -20.12 -5.99
CA PRO A 14 18.03 -18.95 -6.14
C PRO A 14 18.17 -18.27 -7.50
N GLN A 15 19.33 -18.28 -8.11
CA GLN A 15 19.55 -17.68 -9.42
C GLN A 15 18.78 -18.42 -10.50
N ASP A 16 18.90 -19.75 -10.56
CA ASP A 16 18.15 -20.59 -11.51
C ASP A 16 16.64 -20.37 -11.38
N ALA A 17 16.14 -20.24 -10.14
CA ALA A 17 14.73 -19.99 -9.88
C ALA A 17 14.27 -18.61 -10.39
N LEU A 18 15.08 -17.56 -10.18
CA LEU A 18 14.78 -16.22 -10.68
C LEU A 18 14.86 -16.13 -12.21
N GLU A 19 15.86 -16.78 -12.82
CA GLU A 19 16.00 -16.85 -14.28
C GLU A 19 14.79 -17.55 -14.90
N THR A 20 14.40 -18.72 -14.37
CA THR A 20 13.20 -19.45 -14.82
C THR A 20 11.93 -18.61 -14.72
N LEU A 21 11.74 -17.90 -13.60
CA LEU A 21 10.59 -17.03 -13.40
C LEU A 21 10.59 -15.85 -14.39
N PHE A 22 11.75 -15.27 -14.63
CA PHE A 22 11.91 -14.14 -15.54
C PHE A 22 11.67 -14.54 -17.00
N GLU A 23 12.23 -15.66 -17.44
CA GLU A 23 11.99 -16.23 -18.78
C GLU A 23 10.50 -16.51 -19.01
N ALA A 24 9.84 -17.18 -18.06
CA ALA A 24 8.41 -17.44 -18.13
C ALA A 24 7.58 -16.15 -18.23
N GLY A 25 7.96 -15.12 -17.46
CA GLY A 25 7.33 -13.80 -17.50
C GLY A 25 7.48 -13.08 -18.85
N LEU A 26 8.65 -13.20 -19.48
CA LEU A 26 8.91 -12.66 -20.82
C LEU A 26 8.09 -13.41 -21.89
N GLU A 27 8.07 -14.73 -21.84
CA GLU A 27 7.31 -15.56 -22.79
C GLU A 27 5.79 -15.29 -22.75
N GLN A 28 5.26 -15.03 -21.56
CA GLN A 28 3.85 -14.67 -21.36
C GLN A 28 3.54 -13.19 -21.65
N GLY A 29 4.55 -12.37 -21.92
CA GLY A 29 4.39 -10.93 -22.11
C GLY A 29 4.01 -10.14 -20.85
N TRP A 30 4.18 -10.73 -19.67
CA TRP A 30 3.94 -10.05 -18.38
C TRP A 30 5.08 -9.13 -17.97
N VAL A 31 6.26 -9.42 -18.45
CA VAL A 31 7.50 -8.68 -18.19
C VAL A 31 8.09 -8.22 -19.51
N SER A 32 8.51 -6.97 -19.59
CA SER A 32 9.16 -6.39 -20.77
C SER A 32 10.68 -6.30 -20.62
N ASP A 33 11.18 -6.16 -19.38
CA ASP A 33 12.59 -6.02 -19.06
C ASP A 33 12.82 -6.28 -17.57
N GLY A 34 14.04 -6.62 -17.18
CA GLY A 34 14.39 -6.85 -15.78
C GLY A 34 15.88 -7.06 -15.56
N LEU A 35 16.28 -7.02 -14.30
CA LEU A 35 17.67 -7.23 -13.86
C LEU A 35 17.69 -8.23 -12.73
N ILE A 36 18.64 -9.16 -12.76
CA ILE A 36 18.95 -10.07 -11.65
C ILE A 36 20.25 -9.61 -11.01
N ALA A 37 20.23 -9.39 -9.69
CA ALA A 37 21.41 -8.98 -8.95
C ALA A 37 22.49 -10.07 -8.98
N GLN A 38 23.68 -9.73 -9.44
CA GLN A 38 24.85 -10.62 -9.56
C GLN A 38 25.78 -10.54 -8.34
N SER A 39 25.48 -9.69 -7.38
CA SER A 39 26.28 -9.50 -6.16
C SER A 39 25.42 -8.98 -5.00
N LEU A 40 25.92 -9.14 -3.77
CA LEU A 40 25.31 -8.57 -2.58
C LEU A 40 25.20 -7.03 -2.67
N GLY A 41 26.17 -6.36 -3.31
CA GLY A 41 26.13 -4.91 -3.52
C GLY A 41 24.95 -4.51 -4.39
N GLN A 42 24.77 -5.16 -5.54
CA GLN A 42 23.60 -4.91 -6.42
C GLN A 42 22.27 -5.23 -5.74
N ARG A 43 22.19 -6.31 -4.98
CA ARG A 43 21.00 -6.62 -4.16
C ARG A 43 20.69 -5.47 -3.19
N GLN A 44 21.69 -4.94 -2.49
CA GLN A 44 21.50 -3.82 -1.58
C GLN A 44 21.07 -2.55 -2.30
N GLU A 45 21.61 -2.28 -3.50
CA GLU A 45 21.21 -1.14 -4.33
C GLU A 45 19.73 -1.25 -4.74
N PHE A 46 19.25 -2.42 -5.15
CA PHE A 46 17.84 -2.65 -5.50
C PHE A 46 16.91 -2.42 -4.30
N TRP A 47 17.27 -2.98 -3.14
CA TRP A 47 16.53 -2.74 -1.90
C TRP A 47 16.57 -1.28 -1.47
N SER A 48 17.70 -0.61 -1.61
CA SER A 48 17.85 0.82 -1.30
C SER A 48 16.84 1.68 -2.07
N VAL A 49 16.63 1.40 -3.36
CA VAL A 49 15.59 2.11 -4.15
C VAL A 49 14.21 1.93 -3.50
N ARG A 50 13.86 0.70 -3.11
CA ARG A 50 12.56 0.40 -2.47
C ARG A 50 12.43 1.08 -1.10
N GLU A 51 13.48 1.06 -0.31
CA GLU A 51 13.49 1.60 1.06
C GLU A 51 13.43 3.14 1.10
N HIS A 52 13.89 3.83 0.05
CA HIS A 52 13.84 5.29 -0.02
C HIS A 52 12.50 5.84 -0.55
N ILE A 53 11.56 5.01 -1.01
CA ILE A 53 10.25 5.49 -1.48
C ILE A 53 9.49 6.27 -0.40
N PRO A 54 9.39 5.82 0.88
CA PRO A 54 8.69 6.58 1.91
C PRO A 54 9.32 7.97 2.16
N GLU A 55 10.64 8.07 2.14
CA GLU A 55 11.33 9.35 2.31
C GLU A 55 11.09 10.27 1.12
N ALA A 56 11.17 9.77 -0.11
CA ALA A 56 10.85 10.54 -1.31
C ALA A 56 9.40 11.06 -1.26
N ASN A 57 8.45 10.23 -0.87
CA ASN A 57 7.04 10.61 -0.70
C ASN A 57 6.87 11.70 0.37
N ARG A 58 7.62 11.62 1.47
CA ARG A 58 7.61 12.64 2.53
C ARG A 58 8.11 13.99 2.03
N LEU A 59 9.16 14.00 1.19
CA LEU A 59 9.72 15.23 0.61
C LEU A 59 8.77 15.90 -0.39
N VAL A 60 8.05 15.11 -1.19
CA VAL A 60 7.03 15.63 -2.12
C VAL A 60 5.82 16.19 -1.35
N GLY A 61 5.39 15.51 -0.30
CA GLY A 61 4.24 15.90 0.52
C GLY A 61 2.90 15.46 -0.09
N SER A 62 2.33 14.39 0.46
CA SER A 62 1.06 13.83 -0.01
C SER A 62 -0.16 14.67 0.42
N VAL A 63 -1.17 14.70 -0.44
CA VAL A 63 -2.54 15.14 -0.11
C VAL A 63 -3.15 14.15 0.89
N SER A 64 -3.06 12.86 0.58
CA SER A 64 -3.50 11.77 1.47
C SER A 64 -2.55 10.57 1.33
N SER A 65 -2.32 9.87 2.42
CA SER A 65 -1.50 8.65 2.47
C SER A 65 -2.27 7.56 3.19
N HIS A 66 -2.30 6.39 2.60
CA HIS A 66 -3.04 5.25 3.09
C HIS A 66 -2.09 4.06 3.24
N ASP A 67 -2.17 3.40 4.38
CA ASP A 67 -1.60 2.10 4.67
C ASP A 67 -2.76 1.12 4.79
N ILE A 68 -3.04 0.42 3.70
CA ILE A 68 -4.23 -0.44 3.56
C ILE A 68 -3.83 -1.85 3.11
N SER A 69 -4.73 -2.79 3.25
CA SER A 69 -4.61 -4.06 2.57
C SER A 69 -5.94 -4.48 1.95
N VAL A 70 -5.86 -5.23 0.85
CA VAL A 70 -7.00 -5.90 0.23
C VAL A 70 -6.62 -7.35 -0.07
N PRO A 71 -7.58 -8.27 -0.26
CA PRO A 71 -7.27 -9.62 -0.74
C PRO A 71 -6.36 -9.56 -1.98
N ILE A 72 -5.32 -10.37 -2.03
CA ILE A 72 -4.27 -10.30 -3.07
C ILE A 72 -4.87 -10.34 -4.48
N SER A 73 -5.88 -11.18 -4.71
CA SER A 73 -6.59 -11.29 -5.99
C SER A 73 -7.33 -10.01 -6.41
N LEU A 74 -7.64 -9.13 -5.45
CA LEU A 74 -8.35 -7.87 -5.69
C LEU A 74 -7.41 -6.65 -5.78
N VAL A 75 -6.10 -6.83 -5.59
CA VAL A 75 -5.13 -5.73 -5.72
C VAL A 75 -5.20 -5.01 -7.07
N PRO A 76 -5.26 -5.70 -8.24
CA PRO A 76 -5.38 -5.00 -9.52
C PRO A 76 -6.70 -4.23 -9.65
N GLU A 77 -7.81 -4.79 -9.18
CA GLU A 77 -9.11 -4.14 -9.17
C GLU A 77 -9.09 -2.88 -8.28
N PHE A 78 -8.54 -3.00 -7.07
CA PHE A 78 -8.39 -1.85 -6.18
C PHE A 78 -7.59 -0.72 -6.83
N ILE A 79 -6.43 -1.01 -7.43
CA ILE A 79 -5.58 0.02 -8.05
C ILE A 79 -6.33 0.75 -9.18
N THR A 80 -7.06 0.02 -9.99
CA THR A 80 -7.84 0.59 -11.10
C THR A 80 -8.96 1.48 -10.59
N ARG A 81 -9.82 0.95 -9.72
CA ARG A 81 -10.98 1.67 -9.19
C ARG A 81 -10.59 2.84 -8.30
N ALA A 82 -9.55 2.69 -7.48
CA ALA A 82 -9.03 3.81 -6.69
C ALA A 82 -8.50 4.94 -7.58
N GLY A 83 -7.84 4.60 -8.70
CA GLY A 83 -7.44 5.59 -9.70
C GLY A 83 -8.61 6.36 -10.29
N GLU A 84 -9.72 5.70 -10.59
CA GLU A 84 -10.97 6.31 -11.08
C GLU A 84 -11.58 7.25 -10.03
N VAL A 85 -11.68 6.81 -8.78
CA VAL A 85 -12.14 7.65 -7.66
C VAL A 85 -11.31 8.92 -7.51
N ILE A 86 -9.98 8.81 -7.61
CA ILE A 86 -9.10 9.98 -7.52
C ILE A 86 -9.28 10.90 -8.73
N ALA A 87 -9.42 10.36 -9.94
CA ALA A 87 -9.60 11.14 -11.16
C ALA A 87 -10.90 11.97 -11.16
N GLU A 88 -11.97 11.47 -10.55
CA GLU A 88 -13.23 12.19 -10.38
C GLU A 88 -13.11 13.41 -9.45
N LEU A 89 -12.18 13.37 -8.49
CA LEU A 89 -11.95 14.46 -7.53
C LEU A 89 -11.02 15.55 -8.05
N GLY A 90 -10.36 15.32 -9.17
CA GLY A 90 -9.50 16.27 -9.84
C GLY A 90 -8.13 15.72 -10.23
N PRO A 91 -7.29 16.55 -10.86
CA PRO A 91 -5.97 16.13 -11.30
C PRO A 91 -5.02 15.96 -10.11
N MET A 92 -4.70 14.72 -9.80
CA MET A 92 -3.75 14.32 -8.75
C MET A 92 -2.86 13.18 -9.25
N LEU A 93 -1.69 13.05 -8.65
CA LEU A 93 -0.74 11.98 -8.95
C LEU A 93 -0.87 10.87 -7.90
N VAL A 94 -0.70 9.63 -8.31
CA VAL A 94 -0.76 8.47 -7.41
C VAL A 94 0.58 7.74 -7.43
N ASN A 95 1.09 7.44 -6.24
CA ASN A 95 2.17 6.48 -6.03
C ASN A 95 1.63 5.35 -5.15
N CYS A 96 1.50 4.16 -5.74
CA CYS A 96 1.08 2.95 -5.05
C CYS A 96 2.24 1.96 -5.00
N PHE A 97 2.65 1.59 -3.80
CA PHE A 97 3.67 0.57 -3.58
C PHE A 97 3.33 -0.23 -2.32
N GLY A 98 3.94 -1.38 -2.11
CA GLY A 98 3.60 -2.20 -0.95
C GLY A 98 4.24 -3.58 -1.00
N HIS A 99 3.65 -4.48 -0.24
CA HIS A 99 4.03 -5.88 -0.15
C HIS A 99 2.93 -6.75 -0.77
N LEU A 100 3.13 -7.13 -2.05
CA LEU A 100 2.10 -7.86 -2.79
C LEU A 100 1.73 -9.21 -2.14
N GLY A 101 2.69 -9.84 -1.44
CA GLY A 101 2.49 -11.14 -0.80
C GLY A 101 1.42 -11.22 0.27
N ASP A 102 1.03 -10.09 0.86
CA ASP A 102 -0.04 -9.98 1.87
C ASP A 102 -1.12 -8.96 1.51
N GLY A 103 -1.06 -8.41 0.30
CA GLY A 103 -2.01 -7.43 -0.21
C GLY A 103 -1.88 -6.05 0.42
N ASN A 104 -0.79 -5.76 1.16
CA ASN A 104 -0.53 -4.44 1.72
C ASN A 104 -0.15 -3.45 0.64
N LEU A 105 -0.79 -2.29 0.66
CA LEU A 105 -0.54 -1.18 -0.25
C LEU A 105 -0.40 0.13 0.53
N HIS A 106 0.69 0.83 0.28
CA HIS A 106 0.85 2.24 0.59
C HIS A 106 0.34 3.05 -0.60
N TYR A 107 -0.92 3.46 -0.55
CA TYR A 107 -1.58 4.21 -1.60
C TYR A 107 -1.49 5.70 -1.28
N ASN A 108 -0.63 6.42 -1.98
CA ASN A 108 -0.32 7.82 -1.71
C ASN A 108 -0.82 8.70 -2.86
N VAL A 109 -1.57 9.73 -2.52
CA VAL A 109 -2.10 10.71 -3.47
C VAL A 109 -1.34 12.02 -3.30
N PHE A 110 -0.84 12.57 -4.40
CA PHE A 110 -0.01 13.77 -4.42
C PHE A 110 -0.66 14.88 -5.24
N PRO A 111 -0.28 16.14 -4.97
CA PRO A 111 -0.66 17.25 -5.82
C PRO A 111 -0.19 17.05 -7.27
N GLU A 112 -0.94 17.59 -8.20
CA GLU A 112 -0.47 17.77 -9.59
C GLU A 112 0.83 18.57 -9.64
N THR A 113 1.63 18.36 -10.69
CA THR A 113 2.88 19.10 -10.88
C THR A 113 2.66 20.61 -10.85
N GLY A 114 3.41 21.29 -10.01
CA GLY A 114 3.31 22.75 -9.81
C GLY A 114 2.31 23.19 -8.75
N LYS A 115 1.56 22.27 -8.15
CA LYS A 115 0.69 22.51 -7.00
C LYS A 115 1.29 21.97 -5.71
N THR A 116 0.69 22.33 -4.59
CA THR A 116 1.09 21.91 -3.25
C THR A 116 -0.06 21.22 -2.53
N ARG A 117 0.23 20.54 -1.45
CA ARG A 117 -0.79 19.92 -0.58
C ARG A 117 -1.87 20.93 -0.13
N SER A 118 -1.51 22.21 0.03
CA SER A 118 -2.44 23.24 0.48
C SER A 118 -3.54 23.55 -0.53
N ASP A 119 -3.32 23.24 -1.80
CA ASP A 119 -4.28 23.47 -2.88
C ASP A 119 -5.39 22.39 -2.93
N TYR A 120 -5.31 21.39 -2.05
CA TYR A 120 -6.22 20.23 -2.02
C TYR A 120 -6.87 20.02 -0.64
N LEU A 121 -6.90 21.03 0.23
CA LEU A 121 -7.44 20.89 1.58
C LEU A 121 -8.94 20.60 1.60
N ASP A 122 -9.67 21.12 0.64
CA ASP A 122 -11.11 20.95 0.45
C ASP A 122 -11.51 19.54 -0.04
N VAL A 123 -10.64 18.88 -0.79
CA VAL A 123 -10.90 17.53 -1.33
C VAL A 123 -10.21 16.40 -0.55
N ARG A 124 -9.33 16.74 0.38
CA ARG A 124 -8.52 15.76 1.12
C ARG A 124 -9.35 14.69 1.82
N ASP A 125 -10.43 15.10 2.49
CA ASP A 125 -11.29 14.16 3.22
C ASP A 125 -12.14 13.33 2.25
N LEU A 126 -12.48 13.85 1.08
CA LEU A 126 -13.13 13.11 0.01
C LEU A 126 -12.20 12.04 -0.57
N VAL A 127 -10.93 12.39 -0.84
CA VAL A 127 -9.89 11.43 -1.25
C VAL A 127 -9.76 10.32 -0.23
N LYS A 128 -9.63 10.67 1.04
CA LYS A 128 -9.52 9.68 2.12
C LYS A 128 -10.75 8.79 2.19
N GLY A 129 -11.94 9.38 2.16
CA GLY A 129 -13.21 8.67 2.22
C GLY A 129 -13.38 7.69 1.06
N GLY A 130 -13.15 8.14 -0.18
CA GLY A 130 -13.30 7.31 -1.37
C GLY A 130 -12.36 6.10 -1.39
N VAL A 131 -11.09 6.30 -0.99
CA VAL A 131 -10.15 5.18 -0.86
C VAL A 131 -10.60 4.19 0.23
N HIS A 132 -11.03 4.68 1.39
CA HIS A 132 -11.44 3.82 2.51
C HIS A 132 -12.77 3.09 2.23
N ASP A 133 -13.74 3.75 1.61
CA ASP A 133 -15.01 3.12 1.19
C ASP A 133 -14.73 1.96 0.22
N LEU A 134 -13.82 2.14 -0.74
CA LEU A 134 -13.42 1.09 -1.67
C LEU A 134 -12.70 -0.07 -0.98
N VAL A 135 -11.81 0.21 -0.02
CA VAL A 135 -11.13 -0.83 0.77
C VAL A 135 -12.13 -1.68 1.55
N ASP A 136 -13.11 -1.04 2.19
CA ASP A 136 -14.18 -1.72 2.93
C ASP A 136 -15.05 -2.59 2.00
N GLU A 137 -15.46 -2.05 0.85
CA GLU A 137 -16.23 -2.78 -0.18
C GLU A 137 -15.50 -4.05 -0.64
N LEU A 138 -14.17 -3.98 -0.79
CA LEU A 138 -13.34 -5.11 -1.21
C LEU A 138 -12.96 -6.06 -0.05
N GLY A 139 -13.50 -5.84 1.15
CA GLY A 139 -13.23 -6.67 2.33
C GLY A 139 -11.80 -6.52 2.86
N GLY A 140 -11.19 -5.38 2.65
CA GLY A 140 -9.84 -5.05 3.05
C GLY A 140 -9.71 -4.49 4.47
N SER A 141 -8.52 -3.99 4.80
CA SER A 141 -8.20 -3.32 6.05
C SER A 141 -7.69 -1.91 5.80
N LEU A 142 -8.18 -0.96 6.60
CA LEU A 142 -7.79 0.46 6.56
C LEU A 142 -6.46 0.73 7.27
N SER A 143 -5.87 -0.27 7.88
CA SER A 143 -4.59 -0.17 8.56
C SER A 143 -3.90 -1.53 8.54
N ALA A 144 -3.00 -1.70 7.58
CA ALA A 144 -2.30 -2.96 7.37
C ALA A 144 -1.14 -3.13 8.37
N GLU A 145 -0.28 -2.11 8.51
CA GLU A 145 0.94 -2.17 9.31
C GLU A 145 0.93 -1.18 10.49
N HIS A 146 0.46 0.06 10.28
CA HIS A 146 0.66 1.18 11.22
C HIS A 146 -0.31 1.18 12.40
N GLY A 147 -1.37 0.38 12.37
CA GLY A 147 -2.42 0.39 13.38
C GLY A 147 -3.34 1.62 13.29
N ILE A 148 -4.35 1.64 14.14
CA ILE A 148 -5.37 2.69 14.15
C ILE A 148 -4.83 3.97 14.82
N GLY A 149 -4.11 3.83 15.94
CA GLY A 149 -3.63 4.98 16.70
C GLY A 149 -4.74 5.96 17.06
N ARG A 150 -4.39 7.24 17.12
CA ARG A 150 -5.35 8.33 17.41
C ARG A 150 -6.00 8.94 16.17
N LEU A 151 -5.39 8.75 15.00
CA LEU A 151 -5.78 9.44 13.76
C LEU A 151 -6.87 8.70 12.98
N LYS A 152 -6.99 7.38 13.16
CA LYS A 152 -7.94 6.53 12.45
C LYS A 152 -9.12 6.05 13.33
N THR A 153 -9.34 6.67 14.50
CA THR A 153 -10.43 6.27 15.40
C THR A 153 -11.80 6.45 14.78
N ALA A 154 -12.03 7.54 14.06
CA ALA A 154 -13.29 7.77 13.33
C ALA A 154 -13.49 6.75 12.19
N ASP A 155 -12.42 6.37 11.51
CA ASP A 155 -12.46 5.32 10.49
C ASP A 155 -12.79 3.95 11.13
N LEU A 156 -12.18 3.64 12.27
CA LEU A 156 -12.48 2.42 13.01
C LEU A 156 -13.96 2.37 13.44
N GLU A 157 -14.54 3.48 13.88
CA GLU A 157 -15.97 3.56 14.22
C GLU A 157 -16.87 3.38 12.99
N LYS A 158 -16.47 3.92 11.83
CA LYS A 158 -17.27 3.84 10.59
C LYS A 158 -17.24 2.44 9.96
N TYR A 159 -16.07 1.82 9.88
CA TYR A 159 -15.84 0.58 9.12
C TYR A 159 -15.61 -0.66 9.99
N GLY A 160 -15.45 -0.46 11.30
CA GLY A 160 -15.14 -1.57 12.21
C GLY A 160 -16.34 -2.47 12.48
N ASP A 161 -16.09 -3.78 12.58
CA ASP A 161 -17.11 -4.75 13.00
C ASP A 161 -17.67 -4.37 14.39
N PRO A 162 -19.00 -4.22 14.54
CA PRO A 162 -19.62 -3.79 15.79
C PRO A 162 -19.30 -4.68 16.99
N ALA A 163 -19.17 -5.99 16.79
CA ALA A 163 -18.85 -6.93 17.87
C ALA A 163 -17.39 -6.78 18.33
N LYS A 164 -16.46 -6.58 17.36
CA LYS A 164 -15.06 -6.28 17.69
C LYS A 164 -14.92 -4.94 18.42
N LEU A 165 -15.65 -3.90 17.99
CA LEU A 165 -15.67 -2.59 18.64
C LEU A 165 -16.18 -2.71 20.09
N ALA A 166 -17.26 -3.43 20.31
CA ALA A 166 -17.81 -3.66 21.65
C ALA A 166 -16.80 -4.39 22.56
N ALA A 167 -16.13 -5.42 22.04
CA ALA A 167 -15.09 -6.15 22.77
C ALA A 167 -13.88 -5.25 23.12
N MET A 168 -13.39 -4.44 22.15
CA MET A 168 -12.30 -3.50 22.40
C MET A 168 -12.65 -2.47 23.47
N ARG A 169 -13.86 -1.91 23.44
CA ARG A 169 -14.34 -0.98 24.48
C ARG A 169 -14.43 -1.62 25.85
N ALA A 170 -14.93 -2.86 25.93
CA ALA A 170 -15.00 -3.60 27.18
C ALA A 170 -13.60 -3.88 27.76
N ILE A 171 -12.64 -4.30 26.93
CA ILE A 171 -11.24 -4.51 27.33
C ILE A 171 -10.63 -3.20 27.83
N LYS A 172 -10.79 -2.09 27.07
CA LYS A 172 -10.27 -0.80 27.49
C LYS A 172 -10.85 -0.36 28.84
N ALA A 173 -12.17 -0.45 29.02
CA ALA A 173 -12.80 -0.06 30.28
C ALA A 173 -12.32 -0.92 31.48
N ALA A 174 -12.02 -2.19 31.24
CA ALA A 174 -11.51 -3.08 32.30
C ALA A 174 -10.05 -2.79 32.68
N LEU A 175 -9.20 -2.44 31.71
CA LEU A 175 -7.75 -2.25 31.90
C LEU A 175 -7.35 -0.80 32.15
N ASP A 176 -8.11 0.15 31.65
CA ASP A 176 -7.85 1.59 31.74
C ASP A 176 -9.17 2.34 31.97
N PRO A 177 -9.76 2.23 33.18
CA PRO A 177 -11.08 2.80 33.47
C PRO A 177 -11.11 4.33 33.57
N ILE A 178 -9.95 4.97 33.65
CA ILE A 178 -9.83 6.42 33.73
C ILE A 178 -9.52 7.06 32.35
N GLY A 179 -9.23 6.28 31.32
CA GLY A 179 -9.10 6.72 29.92
C GLY A 179 -7.80 7.28 29.55
#